data_93ffaff78621ede17ff36e0282e18d29
#
_entry.id   93ffaff78621ede17ff36e0282e18d29
#
_cell.length_a   1.000
_cell.length_b   1.000
_cell.length_c   1.000
_cell.angle_alpha   90.00
_cell.angle_beta   90.00
_cell.angle_gamma   90.00
#
_symmetry.space_group_name_H-M   'P 1'
#
loop_
_entity.id
_entity.type
_entity.pdbx_description
1 polymer ?
#
loop_
_entity_poly.entity_id
_entity_poly.type
_entity_poly.pdbx_seq_one_letter_code
_entity_poly.pdbx_strand_id
1 'polypeptide(L)'
;MSRDDREFIISSTDIEPDDENLAQIFERNVQRALAELPDDFKTIIILRDIQELSYDEISKIVEVPLGTVKSRINRGRVKLQELLKKKGERPY
;
A
#
# COMPACT_ATOMS: atom_id res chain seq x y z
N MET A 1 -12.83 15.03 5.88
CA MET A 1 -13.02 14.60 6.33
C MET A 1 -13.30 14.10 6.55
N SER A 2 -13.02 14.02 6.01
CA SER A 2 -13.22 13.50 6.24
C SER A 2 -13.53 12.70 6.41
N ARG A 3 -13.38 12.89 6.18
CA ARG A 3 -13.79 12.16 6.48
C ARG A 3 -14.58 12.06 6.83
N ASP A 4 -14.70 12.34 6.44
CA ASP A 4 -15.46 12.11 6.94
C ASP A 4 -16.12 11.92 6.99
N ASP A 5 -16.05 12.37 6.61
CA ASP A 5 -16.77 12.21 6.86
C ASP A 5 -17.28 11.57 6.87
N ARG A 6 -17.01 11.76 6.77
CA ARG A 6 -17.51 11.16 6.97
C ARG A 6 -18.35 10.78 7.21
N GLU A 7 -18.32 10.93 6.89
CA GLU A 7 -19.14 10.56 7.21
C GLU A 7 -19.75 10.00 7.16
N PHE A 8 -19.77 10.04 7.03
CA PHE A 8 -20.40 9.44 7.18
C PHE A 8 -20.91 8.82 7.15
N ILE A 9 -20.64 8.85 6.78
CA ILE A 9 -21.21 8.13 7.00
C ILE A 9 -21.59 7.30 7.05
N ILE A 10 -21.55 7.10 6.76
CA ILE A 10 -21.95 6.12 7.01
C ILE A 10 -22.14 5.55 7.61
N SER A 11 -22.57 5.89 7.46
CA SER A 11 -22.86 5.15 8.41
C SER A 11 -22.48 3.80 8.38
N SER A 12 -21.69 3.58 8.13
CA SER A 12 -21.03 2.44 8.22
C SER A 12 -21.40 1.51 9.26
N THR A 13 -22.06 1.97 10.08
CA THR A 13 -22.47 1.25 11.20
C THR A 13 -23.31 0.07 10.86
N ASP A 14 -23.87 0.04 9.71
CA ASP A 14 -24.77 -1.02 9.32
C ASP A 14 -24.08 -2.18 8.62
N ILE A 15 -22.77 -2.12 8.54
CA ILE A 15 -22.04 -3.17 7.86
C ILE A 15 -21.83 -4.34 8.81
N GLU A 16 -22.32 -5.50 8.42
CA GLU A 16 -22.10 -6.71 9.17
C GLU A 16 -20.66 -7.18 8.99
N PRO A 17 -20.11 -7.96 9.94
CA PRO A 17 -18.75 -8.44 9.77
C PRO A 17 -18.54 -9.25 8.50
N ASP A 18 -19.55 -9.95 8.01
CA ASP A 18 -19.43 -10.71 6.78
C ASP A 18 -19.90 -9.92 5.57
N ASP A 19 -20.26 -8.64 5.75
CA ASP A 19 -20.71 -7.78 4.66
C ASP A 19 -19.71 -6.66 4.40
N GLU A 20 -18.43 -6.96 4.51
CA GLU A 20 -17.43 -5.95 4.27
C GLU A 20 -17.51 -5.43 2.84
N ASN A 21 -17.33 -4.11 2.68
CA ASN A 21 -17.33 -3.57 1.34
C ASN A 21 -16.00 -3.85 0.63
N LEU A 22 -15.99 -3.65 -0.67
CA LEU A 22 -14.82 -3.99 -1.48
C LEU A 22 -13.59 -3.18 -1.10
N ALA A 23 -13.78 -1.92 -0.69
CA ALA A 23 -12.65 -1.09 -0.31
C ALA A 23 -11.95 -1.64 0.93
N GLN A 24 -12.71 -2.12 1.90
CA GLN A 24 -12.13 -2.70 3.11
C GLN A 24 -11.39 -3.99 2.80
N ILE A 25 -11.97 -4.82 1.94
CA ILE A 25 -11.32 -6.07 1.54
C ILE A 25 -10.02 -5.77 0.80
N PHE A 26 -10.05 -4.80 -0.11
CA PHE A 26 -8.87 -4.42 -0.87
C PHE A 26 -7.78 -3.90 0.07
N GLU A 27 -8.13 -3.02 0.99
CA GLU A 27 -7.15 -2.47 1.92
C GLU A 27 -6.51 -3.55 2.77
N ARG A 28 -7.32 -4.49 3.26
CA ARG A 28 -6.78 -5.59 4.05
C ARG A 28 -5.81 -6.44 3.23
N ASN A 29 -6.14 -6.71 1.97
CA ASN A 29 -5.27 -7.48 1.10
C ASN A 29 -3.98 -6.73 0.80
N VAL A 30 -4.06 -5.40 0.62
CA VAL A 30 -2.87 -4.59 0.42
C VAL A 30 -1.96 -4.66 1.65
N GLN A 31 -2.54 -4.55 2.85
CA GLN A 31 -1.74 -4.62 4.07
C GLN A 31 -1.05 -5.98 4.21
N ARG A 32 -1.77 -7.05 3.89
CA ARG A 32 -1.19 -8.39 3.94
C ARG A 32 -0.07 -8.56 2.91
N ALA A 33 -0.30 -8.05 1.71
CA ALA A 33 0.72 -8.14 0.66
C ALA A 33 1.95 -7.34 1.05
N LEU A 34 1.77 -6.15 1.62
CA LEU A 34 2.89 -5.35 2.09
C LEU A 34 3.69 -6.11 3.15
N ALA A 35 2.99 -6.78 4.07
CA ALA A 35 3.67 -7.54 5.11
C ALA A 35 4.50 -8.68 4.55
N GLU A 36 4.14 -9.20 3.38
CA GLU A 36 4.85 -10.31 2.74
C GLU A 36 6.02 -9.85 1.87
N LEU A 37 6.13 -8.55 1.60
CA LEU A 37 7.23 -8.06 0.78
C LEU A 37 8.57 -8.21 1.49
N PRO A 38 9.66 -8.47 0.74
CA PRO A 38 10.98 -8.37 1.32
C PRO A 38 11.21 -6.99 1.92
N ASP A 39 12.01 -6.92 2.98
CA ASP A 39 12.17 -5.68 3.74
C ASP A 39 12.67 -4.53 2.88
N ASP A 40 13.58 -4.79 1.94
CA ASP A 40 14.11 -3.74 1.08
C ASP A 40 12.99 -3.07 0.27
N PHE A 41 12.09 -3.87 -0.25
CA PHE A 41 10.97 -3.34 -1.04
C PHE A 41 9.90 -2.73 -0.14
N LYS A 42 9.60 -3.39 0.96
CA LYS A 42 8.57 -2.92 1.87
C LYS A 42 8.86 -1.51 2.37
N THR A 43 10.08 -1.30 2.86
CA THR A 43 10.47 -0.01 3.41
C THR A 43 10.32 1.10 2.37
N ILE A 44 10.83 0.87 1.17
CA ILE A 44 10.81 1.88 0.13
C ILE A 44 9.39 2.15 -0.36
N ILE A 45 8.57 1.12 -0.50
CA ILE A 45 7.18 1.30 -0.92
C ILE A 45 6.41 2.10 0.13
N ILE A 46 6.62 1.80 1.40
CA ILE A 46 5.94 2.55 2.46
C ILE A 46 6.37 4.01 2.45
N LEU A 47 7.66 4.27 2.33
CA LEU A 47 8.16 5.64 2.32
C LEU A 47 7.63 6.42 1.12
N ARG A 48 7.53 5.78 -0.04
CA ARG A 48 7.09 6.47 -1.25
C ARG A 48 5.58 6.56 -1.37
N ASP A 49 4.90 5.44 -1.23
CA ASP A 49 3.47 5.37 -1.58
C ASP A 49 2.56 5.72 -0.41
N ILE A 50 3.01 5.52 0.80
CA ILE A 50 2.19 5.82 1.97
C ILE A 50 2.59 7.15 2.59
N GLN A 51 3.87 7.39 2.79
CA GLN A 51 4.35 8.64 3.38
C GLN A 51 4.64 9.72 2.35
N GLU A 52 4.61 9.37 1.07
CA GLU A 52 4.71 10.32 -0.04
C GLU A 52 6.00 11.13 -0.04
N LEU A 53 7.09 10.51 0.39
CA LEU A 53 8.38 11.17 0.38
C LEU A 53 8.96 11.21 -1.04
N SER A 54 9.80 12.20 -1.30
CA SER A 54 10.49 12.28 -2.58
C SER A 54 11.55 11.19 -2.69
N TYR A 55 11.96 10.88 -3.91
CA TYR A 55 13.02 9.91 -4.13
C TYR A 55 14.31 10.36 -3.45
N ASP A 56 14.62 11.67 -3.49
CA ASP A 56 15.80 12.20 -2.82
C ASP A 56 15.74 11.97 -1.31
N GLU A 57 14.59 12.22 -0.73
CA GLU A 57 14.41 12.00 0.71
C GLU A 57 14.58 10.53 1.07
N ILE A 58 13.99 9.66 0.25
CA ILE A 58 14.11 8.22 0.48
C ILE A 58 15.57 7.78 0.37
N SER A 59 16.25 8.27 -0.65
CA SER A 59 17.66 7.96 -0.86
C SER A 59 18.49 8.28 0.37
N LYS A 60 18.20 9.42 1.00
CA LYS A 60 18.93 9.81 2.21
C LYS A 60 18.57 8.95 3.41
N ILE A 61 17.30 8.59 3.54
CA ILE A 61 16.84 7.81 4.67
C ILE A 61 17.40 6.39 4.63
N VAL A 62 17.32 5.75 3.47
CA VAL A 62 17.75 4.35 3.35
C VAL A 62 19.22 4.23 2.92
N GLU A 63 19.87 5.36 2.64
CA GLU A 63 21.30 5.42 2.36
C GLU A 63 21.70 4.59 1.15
N VAL A 64 20.93 4.74 0.07
CA VAL A 64 21.28 4.10 -1.20
C VAL A 64 21.17 5.15 -2.31
N PRO A 65 21.85 4.93 -3.44
CA PRO A 65 21.78 5.89 -4.55
C PRO A 65 20.38 6.05 -5.10
N LEU A 66 20.12 7.21 -5.67
CA LEU A 66 18.81 7.54 -6.22
C LEU A 66 18.34 6.52 -7.25
N GLY A 67 19.23 6.07 -8.12
CA GLY A 67 18.87 5.04 -9.11
C GLY A 67 18.43 3.74 -8.45
N THR A 68 19.05 3.40 -7.33
CA THR A 68 18.66 2.21 -6.59
C THR A 68 17.27 2.38 -5.98
N VAL A 69 16.96 3.58 -5.47
CA VAL A 69 15.62 3.87 -4.97
C VAL A 69 14.59 3.63 -6.07
N LYS A 70 14.82 4.21 -7.25
CA LYS A 70 13.89 4.06 -8.37
C LYS A 70 13.69 2.60 -8.75
N SER A 71 14.78 1.86 -8.84
CA SER A 71 14.72 0.47 -9.25
C SER A 71 14.01 -0.38 -8.19
N ARG A 72 14.25 -0.12 -6.92
CA ARG A 72 13.58 -0.85 -5.84
C ARG A 72 12.09 -0.55 -5.78
N ILE A 73 11.70 0.70 -6.04
CA ILE A 73 10.29 1.06 -6.10
C ILE A 73 9.60 0.30 -7.23
N ASN A 74 10.20 0.29 -8.41
CA ASN A 74 9.60 -0.40 -9.54
C ASN A 74 9.48 -1.89 -9.30
N ARG A 75 10.53 -2.51 -8.81
CA ARG A 75 10.50 -3.95 -8.51
C ARG A 75 9.55 -4.27 -7.38
N GLY A 76 9.53 -3.41 -6.36
CA GLY A 76 8.64 -3.61 -5.23
C GLY A 76 7.18 -3.56 -5.64
N ARG A 77 6.84 -2.62 -6.53
CA ARG A 77 5.47 -2.52 -7.03
C ARG A 77 5.05 -3.73 -7.84
N VAL A 78 5.97 -4.25 -8.66
CA VAL A 78 5.67 -5.47 -9.42
C VAL A 78 5.43 -6.63 -8.47
N LYS A 79 6.29 -6.77 -7.46
CA LYS A 79 6.13 -7.86 -6.50
C LYS A 79 4.83 -7.71 -5.70
N LEU A 80 4.51 -6.49 -5.32
CA LEU A 80 3.26 -6.23 -4.61
C LEU A 80 2.05 -6.62 -5.45
N GLN A 81 2.07 -6.28 -6.74
CA GLN A 81 0.99 -6.67 -7.63
C GLN A 81 0.86 -8.17 -7.75
N GLU A 82 1.98 -8.89 -7.82
CA GLU A 82 1.94 -10.34 -7.86
C GLU A 82 1.29 -10.92 -6.60
N LEU A 83 1.65 -10.35 -5.45
CA LEU A 83 1.06 -10.82 -4.19
C LEU A 83 -0.43 -10.50 -4.12
N LEU A 84 -0.82 -9.35 -4.62
CA LEU A 84 -2.23 -8.98 -4.65
C LEU A 84 -3.03 -9.91 -5.56
N LYS A 85 -2.46 -10.29 -6.70
CA LYS A 85 -3.14 -11.24 -7.59
C LYS A 85 -3.38 -12.58 -6.90
N LYS A 86 -2.42 -13.04 -6.11
CA LYS A 86 -2.60 -14.28 -5.37
C LYS A 86 -3.73 -14.19 -4.38
N LYS A 87 -4.05 -12.98 -3.91
CA LYS A 87 -5.13 -12.77 -2.96
C LYS A 87 -6.44 -12.42 -3.65
N GLY A 88 -6.49 -12.53 -4.98
CA GLY A 88 -7.71 -12.28 -5.72
C GLY A 88 -7.90 -10.83 -6.15
N GLU A 89 -6.95 -9.95 -5.87
CA GLU A 89 -7.03 -8.57 -6.30
C GLU A 89 -6.49 -8.42 -7.70
N ARG A 90 -6.92 -7.38 -8.39
CA ARG A 90 -6.49 -7.13 -9.75
C ARG A 90 -5.82 -5.77 -9.84
N PRO A 91 -4.65 -5.71 -10.51
CA PRO A 91 -4.04 -4.40 -10.79
C PRO A 91 -4.87 -3.68 -11.84
N TYR A 92 -4.74 -2.41 -11.88
CA TYR A 92 -5.45 -1.60 -12.86
C TYR A 92 -4.75 -1.63 -14.20
#